data_4077d42bb48281cdf63349b02e96847f
#
_entry.id   4077d42bb48281cdf63349b02e96847f
#
_cell.length_a   1.000
_cell.length_b   1.000
_cell.length_c   1.000
_cell.angle_alpha   90.00
_cell.angle_beta   90.00
_cell.angle_gamma   90.00
#
_symmetry.space_group_name_H-M   'P 1'
#
loop_
_entity.id
_entity.type
_entity.pdbx_description
1 polymer ?
#
loop_
_entity_poly.entity_id
_entity_poly.type
_entity_poly.pdbx_seq_one_letter_code
_entity_poly.pdbx_strand_id
1 'polypeptide(L)'
;MLGHALSNYYRILDGEDTAKYLRTKEHIVTVDLSDNEHELWSLHDSALLREAHTVEGMSFLDLKMELAHRMLDRCNLCERRCGAKRSAGEKGHCGVIEPRISSEFIHMGEEPDLVPSYTIFFSGCTFECVFCQNWDISTKPTSGIQMSADMVARMIEDKVASKYPSNQRLRNAHFARNVNWVGGDPTSNLPFILEVLRECSANIPQVWNSNMYLTEESLKLLDGVIDVYLTDFKYGNDKCALRLSNAPDYMRIVERNHRLARVQAEMIVRHLVLPGHVECCSRPILNWIAKNLSHVKVNVMAQYRPAHRAKGFKEIDRPLAMSEYSRAVEIANGLGLDLCY
;
A
#
# COMPACT_ATOMS: atom_id res chain seq x y z
N MET A 1 -3.11 -13.09 26.46
CA MET A 1 -2.23 -13.37 25.31
C MET A 1 -2.33 -12.17 24.39
N LEU A 2 -1.25 -11.42 24.19
CA LEU A 2 -1.18 -10.35 23.19
C LEU A 2 -1.29 -11.05 21.82
N GLY A 3 -2.37 -10.80 21.09
CA GLY A 3 -2.55 -11.39 19.77
C GLY A 3 -1.39 -11.00 18.85
N HIS A 4 -0.94 -11.92 18.01
CA HIS A 4 0.10 -11.68 17.03
C HIS A 4 -0.36 -10.55 16.08
N ALA A 5 0.51 -9.57 15.76
CA ALA A 5 0.15 -8.41 14.96
C ALA A 5 -0.37 -8.73 13.55
N LEU A 6 -0.11 -9.98 13.06
CA LEU A 6 -0.52 -10.49 11.75
C LEU A 6 -1.33 -11.80 11.87
N SER A 7 -2.21 -11.90 12.85
CA SER A 7 -2.95 -13.14 13.13
C SER A 7 -3.91 -13.52 11.99
N ASN A 8 -4.63 -12.56 11.41
CA ASN A 8 -5.56 -12.83 10.31
C ASN A 8 -4.82 -13.17 9.01
N TYR A 9 -3.68 -12.51 8.75
CA TYR A 9 -2.81 -12.83 7.63
C TYR A 9 -2.41 -14.32 7.65
N TYR A 10 -1.96 -14.82 8.81
CA TYR A 10 -1.58 -16.22 8.94
C TYR A 10 -2.77 -17.18 8.82
N ARG A 11 -3.94 -16.84 9.37
CA ARG A 11 -5.15 -17.65 9.22
C ARG A 11 -5.57 -17.81 7.76
N ILE A 12 -5.42 -16.77 6.93
CA ILE A 12 -5.68 -16.87 5.48
C ILE A 12 -4.67 -17.81 4.83
N LEU A 13 -3.39 -17.71 5.17
CA LEU A 13 -2.33 -18.58 4.65
C LEU A 13 -2.54 -20.05 5.03
N ASP A 14 -3.04 -20.31 6.22
CA ASP A 14 -3.32 -21.65 6.74
C ASP A 14 -4.66 -22.22 6.22
N GLY A 15 -5.41 -21.42 5.43
CA GLY A 15 -6.72 -21.80 4.90
C GLY A 15 -7.84 -21.79 5.94
N GLU A 16 -7.62 -21.19 7.08
CA GLU A 16 -8.61 -21.07 8.16
C GLU A 16 -9.53 -19.84 8.00
N ASP A 17 -9.15 -18.94 7.11
CA ASP A 17 -9.92 -17.72 6.80
C ASP A 17 -9.84 -17.38 5.31
N THR A 18 -10.71 -16.47 4.88
CA THR A 18 -10.81 -15.99 3.50
C THR A 18 -10.25 -14.56 3.40
N ALA A 19 -9.47 -14.28 2.35
CA ALA A 19 -8.98 -12.95 2.04
C ALA A 19 -10.15 -11.94 1.93
N LYS A 20 -9.96 -10.74 2.44
CA LYS A 20 -11.01 -9.74 2.57
C LYS A 20 -11.69 -9.42 1.24
N TYR A 21 -10.91 -9.29 0.16
CA TYR A 21 -11.47 -8.95 -1.15
C TYR A 21 -12.47 -10.02 -1.66
N LEU A 22 -12.28 -11.30 -1.34
CA LEU A 22 -13.22 -12.36 -1.71
C LEU A 22 -14.53 -12.22 -0.93
N ARG A 23 -14.47 -11.94 0.37
CA ARG A 23 -15.66 -11.65 1.17
C ARG A 23 -16.41 -10.42 0.66
N THR A 24 -15.68 -9.36 0.29
CA THR A 24 -16.26 -8.15 -0.31
C THR A 24 -16.87 -8.44 -1.69
N LYS A 25 -16.30 -9.37 -2.45
CA LYS A 25 -16.83 -9.83 -3.73
C LYS A 25 -18.13 -10.64 -3.57
N GLU A 26 -18.26 -11.41 -2.50
CA GLU A 26 -19.45 -12.18 -2.15
C GLU A 26 -20.56 -11.32 -1.50
N HIS A 27 -20.20 -10.18 -0.93
CA HIS A 27 -21.14 -9.24 -0.33
C HIS A 27 -21.96 -8.57 -1.43
N ILE A 28 -23.26 -8.85 -1.50
CA ILE A 28 -24.17 -8.30 -2.51
C ILE A 28 -24.84 -7.04 -1.96
N VAL A 29 -24.87 -5.99 -2.78
CA VAL A 29 -25.52 -4.71 -2.50
C VAL A 29 -26.55 -4.39 -3.61
N THR A 30 -27.71 -3.87 -3.21
CA THR A 30 -28.69 -3.37 -4.17
C THR A 30 -28.31 -1.93 -4.52
N VAL A 31 -28.00 -1.67 -5.79
CA VAL A 31 -27.54 -0.37 -6.26
C VAL A 31 -28.08 -0.07 -7.65
N ASP A 32 -28.39 1.18 -7.92
CA ASP A 32 -28.62 1.70 -9.27
C ASP A 32 -27.39 2.55 -9.67
N LEU A 33 -26.65 2.10 -10.67
CA LEU A 33 -25.48 2.82 -11.16
C LEU A 33 -25.82 4.16 -11.86
N SER A 34 -27.11 4.44 -12.12
CA SER A 34 -27.58 5.76 -12.55
C SER A 34 -27.61 6.77 -11.40
N ASP A 35 -27.52 6.30 -10.14
CA ASP A 35 -27.46 7.16 -8.96
C ASP A 35 -26.26 8.14 -9.03
N ASN A 36 -26.43 9.30 -8.43
CA ASN A 36 -25.36 10.26 -8.34
C ASN A 36 -24.26 9.78 -7.38
N GLU A 37 -23.07 10.36 -7.49
CA GLU A 37 -21.88 9.93 -6.72
C GLU A 37 -22.12 9.97 -5.20
N HIS A 38 -22.88 10.94 -4.69
CA HIS A 38 -23.18 11.06 -3.26
C HIS A 38 -24.04 9.88 -2.76
N GLU A 39 -25.03 9.45 -3.54
CA GLU A 39 -25.89 8.32 -3.21
C GLU A 39 -25.08 7.01 -3.19
N LEU A 40 -24.21 6.81 -4.18
CA LEU A 40 -23.31 5.65 -4.23
C LEU A 40 -22.35 5.62 -3.04
N TRP A 41 -21.78 6.77 -2.64
CA TRP A 41 -20.95 6.84 -1.43
C TRP A 41 -21.75 6.56 -0.15
N SER A 42 -22.98 7.03 -0.05
CA SER A 42 -23.86 6.74 1.09
C SER A 42 -24.17 5.25 1.19
N LEU A 43 -24.44 4.61 0.05
CA LEU A 43 -24.64 3.16 -0.02
C LEU A 43 -23.38 2.41 0.38
N HIS A 44 -22.21 2.81 -0.15
CA HIS A 44 -20.91 2.24 0.20
C HIS A 44 -20.65 2.30 1.71
N ASP A 45 -20.83 3.46 2.33
CA ASP A 45 -20.60 3.64 3.78
C ASP A 45 -21.60 2.80 4.61
N SER A 46 -22.84 2.64 4.13
CA SER A 46 -23.83 1.76 4.76
C SER A 46 -23.46 0.28 4.64
N ALA A 47 -22.91 -0.14 3.50
CA ALA A 47 -22.51 -1.53 3.25
C ALA A 47 -21.30 -1.95 4.10
N LEU A 48 -20.39 -1.04 4.42
CA LEU A 48 -19.28 -1.30 5.33
C LEU A 48 -19.74 -1.67 6.76
N LEU A 49 -20.94 -1.23 7.16
CA LEU A 49 -21.50 -1.42 8.51
C LEU A 49 -22.45 -2.60 8.63
N ARG A 50 -22.81 -3.26 7.51
CA ARG A 50 -23.85 -4.29 7.48
C ARG A 50 -23.28 -5.63 6.98
N GLU A 51 -23.75 -6.73 7.58
CA GLU A 51 -23.62 -8.04 6.97
C GLU A 51 -24.54 -8.17 5.75
N ALA A 52 -24.07 -8.88 4.73
CA ALA A 52 -24.83 -9.09 3.50
C ALA A 52 -26.11 -9.89 3.74
N HIS A 53 -27.26 -9.34 3.34
CA HIS A 53 -28.57 -10.03 3.45
C HIS A 53 -29.38 -9.99 2.15
N THR A 54 -28.81 -9.50 1.03
CA THR A 54 -29.52 -9.43 -0.25
C THR A 54 -29.02 -10.51 -1.19
N VAL A 55 -29.96 -11.09 -1.97
CA VAL A 55 -29.70 -12.17 -2.93
C VAL A 55 -29.60 -11.60 -4.35
N GLU A 56 -30.12 -10.40 -4.57
CA GLU A 56 -30.14 -9.73 -5.87
C GLU A 56 -29.42 -8.38 -5.78
N GLY A 57 -28.51 -8.13 -6.72
CA GLY A 57 -27.73 -6.90 -6.76
C GLY A 57 -26.36 -7.12 -7.43
N MET A 58 -25.46 -6.18 -7.20
CA MET A 58 -24.07 -6.29 -7.61
C MET A 58 -23.16 -6.60 -6.41
N SER A 59 -21.96 -7.06 -6.69
CA SER A 59 -20.93 -7.25 -5.68
C SER A 59 -20.53 -5.90 -5.05
N PHE A 60 -20.27 -5.88 -3.75
CA PHE A 60 -19.76 -4.68 -3.09
C PHE A 60 -18.38 -4.27 -3.63
N LEU A 61 -17.60 -5.23 -4.13
CA LEU A 61 -16.34 -4.95 -4.83
C LEU A 61 -16.59 -4.20 -6.14
N ASP A 62 -17.67 -4.52 -6.89
CA ASP A 62 -18.04 -3.81 -8.10
C ASP A 62 -18.46 -2.36 -7.81
N LEU A 63 -19.20 -2.12 -6.72
CA LEU A 63 -19.53 -0.75 -6.28
C LEU A 63 -18.26 0.04 -5.93
N LYS A 64 -17.29 -0.57 -5.22
CA LYS A 64 -16.00 0.08 -4.93
C LYS A 64 -15.23 0.42 -6.20
N MET A 65 -15.23 -0.49 -7.17
CA MET A 65 -14.60 -0.29 -8.47
C MET A 65 -15.26 0.86 -9.24
N GLU A 66 -16.59 0.91 -9.29
CA GLU A 66 -17.34 1.99 -9.94
C GLU A 66 -17.00 3.36 -9.31
N LEU A 67 -17.02 3.46 -7.98
CA LEU A 67 -16.63 4.67 -7.26
C LEU A 67 -15.17 5.08 -7.58
N ALA A 68 -14.25 4.12 -7.61
CA ALA A 68 -12.86 4.37 -7.96
C ALA A 68 -12.70 4.92 -9.39
N HIS A 69 -13.50 4.43 -10.34
CA HIS A 69 -13.52 4.94 -11.72
C HIS A 69 -14.07 6.36 -11.80
N ARG A 70 -15.17 6.65 -11.09
CA ARG A 70 -15.73 8.02 -11.03
C ARG A 70 -14.73 9.02 -10.46
N MET A 71 -13.91 8.61 -9.48
CA MET A 71 -12.83 9.44 -8.96
C MET A 71 -11.79 9.84 -10.03
N LEU A 72 -11.72 9.18 -11.19
CA LEU A 72 -10.83 9.56 -12.29
C LEU A 72 -11.36 10.73 -13.13
N ASP A 73 -12.65 11.06 -13.07
CA ASP A 73 -13.23 12.21 -13.78
C ASP A 73 -12.77 13.55 -13.20
N ARG A 74 -12.45 13.55 -11.92
CA ARG A 74 -11.82 14.66 -11.20
C ARG A 74 -10.87 14.07 -10.17
N CYS A 75 -9.70 13.62 -10.63
CA CYS A 75 -8.79 12.78 -9.86
C CYS A 75 -8.52 13.32 -8.45
N ASN A 76 -8.95 12.53 -7.47
CA ASN A 76 -8.75 12.74 -6.04
C ASN A 76 -8.31 11.47 -5.30
N LEU A 77 -7.67 10.51 -5.99
CA LEU A 77 -7.18 9.27 -5.38
C LEU A 77 -6.13 9.52 -4.29
N CYS A 78 -5.35 10.57 -4.40
CA CYS A 78 -4.34 10.96 -3.41
C CYS A 78 -4.52 12.39 -2.96
N GLU A 79 -3.88 12.78 -1.86
CA GLU A 79 -4.02 14.12 -1.27
C GLU A 79 -3.35 15.25 -2.09
N ARG A 80 -2.82 14.93 -3.27
CA ARG A 80 -2.55 15.94 -4.29
C ARG A 80 -3.83 16.59 -4.80
N ARG A 81 -4.94 15.84 -4.80
CA ARG A 81 -6.26 16.29 -5.26
C ARG A 81 -6.14 17.15 -6.52
N CYS A 82 -5.34 16.65 -7.49
CA CYS A 82 -4.96 17.43 -8.68
C CYS A 82 -6.15 17.74 -9.60
N GLY A 83 -7.27 17.03 -9.47
CA GLY A 83 -8.50 17.26 -10.24
C GLY A 83 -8.39 16.95 -11.73
N ALA A 84 -7.31 16.32 -12.19
CA ALA A 84 -7.13 15.95 -13.59
C ALA A 84 -8.22 14.98 -14.05
N LYS A 85 -8.76 15.17 -15.23
CA LYS A 85 -9.73 14.27 -15.87
C LYS A 85 -9.00 13.09 -16.51
N ARG A 86 -8.52 12.17 -15.66
CA ARG A 86 -7.74 11.00 -16.11
C ARG A 86 -8.55 10.07 -17.01
N SER A 87 -9.87 9.97 -16.80
CA SER A 87 -10.79 9.25 -17.68
C SER A 87 -10.79 9.76 -19.13
N ALA A 88 -10.41 11.02 -19.34
CA ALA A 88 -10.23 11.63 -20.67
C ALA A 88 -8.76 11.77 -21.10
N GLY A 89 -7.82 11.09 -20.42
CA GLY A 89 -6.40 11.09 -20.76
C GLY A 89 -5.61 12.30 -20.23
N GLU A 90 -6.17 13.10 -19.32
CA GLU A 90 -5.47 14.22 -18.71
C GLU A 90 -4.43 13.74 -17.67
N LYS A 91 -3.23 14.32 -17.69
CA LYS A 91 -2.16 14.01 -16.74
C LYS A 91 -2.34 14.79 -15.45
N GLY A 92 -2.45 14.08 -14.33
CA GLY A 92 -2.35 14.66 -12.99
C GLY A 92 -0.90 14.77 -12.51
N HIS A 93 -0.72 15.08 -11.21
CA HIS A 93 0.60 15.22 -10.58
C HIS A 93 1.48 13.97 -10.73
N CYS A 94 0.93 12.77 -10.55
CA CYS A 94 1.68 11.51 -10.68
C CYS A 94 2.03 11.15 -12.13
N GLY A 95 1.45 11.82 -13.11
CA GLY A 95 1.61 11.58 -14.53
C GLY A 95 0.98 10.29 -15.07
N VAL A 96 0.36 9.48 -14.19
CA VAL A 96 -0.31 8.23 -14.56
C VAL A 96 -1.63 8.54 -15.24
N ILE A 97 -1.81 8.10 -16.47
CA ILE A 97 -3.08 8.08 -17.21
C ILE A 97 -3.65 6.67 -17.13
N GLU A 98 -2.86 5.69 -17.56
CA GLU A 98 -3.19 4.29 -17.61
C GLU A 98 -2.28 3.49 -16.69
N PRO A 99 -2.76 2.39 -16.08
CA PRO A 99 -1.94 1.53 -15.25
C PRO A 99 -0.85 0.85 -16.09
N ARG A 100 0.39 0.89 -15.59
CA ARG A 100 1.52 0.19 -16.20
C ARG A 100 2.30 -0.56 -15.15
N ILE A 101 2.50 -1.85 -15.39
CA ILE A 101 3.32 -2.71 -14.55
C ILE A 101 4.75 -2.62 -15.06
N SER A 102 5.63 -2.09 -14.22
CA SER A 102 7.05 -1.96 -14.52
C SER A 102 7.79 -3.28 -14.38
N SER A 103 7.43 -4.06 -13.36
CA SER A 103 7.94 -5.41 -13.12
C SER A 103 7.02 -6.18 -12.18
N GLU A 104 7.12 -7.51 -12.21
CA GLU A 104 6.48 -8.40 -11.26
C GLU A 104 7.40 -9.60 -10.98
N PHE A 105 7.52 -10.01 -9.74
CA PHE A 105 8.33 -11.17 -9.37
C PHE A 105 8.06 -11.62 -7.94
N ILE A 106 8.54 -12.83 -7.60
CA ILE A 106 8.57 -13.28 -6.21
C ILE A 106 9.73 -12.59 -5.49
N HIS A 107 9.38 -11.66 -4.61
CA HIS A 107 10.31 -10.86 -3.83
C HIS A 107 10.65 -11.54 -2.50
N MET A 108 11.96 -11.64 -2.21
CA MET A 108 12.49 -12.26 -0.99
C MET A 108 13.10 -11.22 -0.03
N GLY A 109 13.03 -9.95 -0.37
CA GLY A 109 13.63 -8.85 0.39
C GLY A 109 12.63 -7.98 1.15
N GLU A 110 11.38 -8.41 1.27
CA GLU A 110 10.38 -7.78 2.15
C GLU A 110 10.57 -8.24 3.60
N GLU A 111 9.71 -7.82 4.49
CA GLU A 111 9.69 -8.24 5.89
C GLU A 111 9.56 -9.77 6.01
N PRO A 112 10.22 -10.40 7.00
CA PRO A 112 10.27 -11.87 7.14
C PRO A 112 8.90 -12.54 7.14
N ASP A 113 7.88 -11.88 7.69
CA ASP A 113 6.51 -12.40 7.72
C ASP A 113 5.87 -12.49 6.33
N LEU A 114 6.26 -11.60 5.41
CA LEU A 114 5.63 -11.46 4.09
C LEU A 114 6.31 -12.29 2.99
N VAL A 115 7.57 -12.71 3.18
CA VAL A 115 8.32 -13.44 2.13
C VAL A 115 7.98 -14.93 2.12
N PRO A 116 7.93 -15.57 0.94
CA PRO A 116 8.03 -15.02 -0.41
C PRO A 116 6.79 -14.22 -0.83
N SER A 117 6.98 -13.00 -1.32
CA SER A 117 5.93 -12.05 -1.68
C SER A 117 5.81 -11.89 -3.20
N TYR A 118 4.63 -12.10 -3.78
CA TYR A 118 4.42 -11.79 -5.18
C TYR A 118 4.18 -10.28 -5.33
N THR A 119 5.22 -9.59 -5.76
CA THR A 119 5.26 -8.14 -5.76
C THR A 119 5.06 -7.59 -7.16
N ILE A 120 4.07 -6.70 -7.33
CA ILE A 120 3.70 -6.05 -8.59
C ILE A 120 4.04 -4.57 -8.49
N PHE A 121 5.02 -4.13 -9.29
CA PHE A 121 5.53 -2.76 -9.31
C PHE A 121 4.83 -1.93 -10.39
N PHE A 122 4.09 -0.92 -9.97
CA PHE A 122 3.49 0.07 -10.87
C PHE A 122 4.42 1.24 -11.15
N SER A 123 4.28 1.85 -12.32
CA SER A 123 4.97 3.09 -12.71
C SER A 123 4.20 4.32 -12.21
N GLY A 124 4.95 5.40 -11.89
CA GLY A 124 4.40 6.64 -11.33
C GLY A 124 4.30 6.63 -9.82
N CYS A 125 4.30 7.82 -9.21
CA CYS A 125 4.26 8.00 -7.76
C CYS A 125 3.57 9.29 -7.37
N THR A 126 2.94 9.32 -6.21
CA THR A 126 2.35 10.52 -5.61
C THR A 126 3.40 11.46 -4.99
N PHE A 127 4.62 10.96 -4.77
CA PHE A 127 5.77 11.69 -4.21
C PHE A 127 6.89 11.91 -5.24
N GLU A 128 7.74 12.90 -4.95
CA GLU A 128 8.93 13.24 -5.72
C GLU A 128 10.20 13.09 -4.85
N CYS A 129 10.35 11.96 -4.15
CA CYS A 129 11.46 11.74 -3.24
C CYS A 129 12.81 11.94 -3.92
N VAL A 130 13.61 12.89 -3.43
CA VAL A 130 14.93 13.20 -3.99
C VAL A 130 15.94 12.06 -3.85
N PHE A 131 15.68 11.10 -2.93
CA PHE A 131 16.46 9.90 -2.70
C PHE A 131 15.78 8.60 -3.13
N CYS A 132 14.78 8.68 -4.03
CA CYS A 132 14.00 7.51 -4.43
C CYS A 132 14.92 6.42 -5.01
N GLN A 133 14.86 5.22 -4.45
CA GLN A 133 15.65 4.08 -4.95
C GLN A 133 15.00 3.43 -6.18
N ASN A 134 13.70 3.67 -6.38
CA ASN A 134 12.92 3.23 -7.54
C ASN A 134 12.59 4.41 -8.47
N TRP A 135 13.50 5.39 -8.58
CA TRP A 135 13.28 6.62 -9.36
C TRP A 135 13.05 6.35 -10.86
N ASP A 136 13.60 5.27 -11.37
CA ASP A 136 13.48 4.84 -12.77
C ASP A 136 12.04 4.46 -13.15
N ILE A 137 11.23 4.03 -12.19
CA ILE A 137 9.80 3.74 -12.39
C ILE A 137 8.90 4.83 -11.80
N SER A 138 9.26 5.41 -10.65
CA SER A 138 8.42 6.41 -9.98
C SER A 138 8.34 7.73 -10.74
N THR A 139 9.39 8.10 -11.50
CA THR A 139 9.44 9.35 -12.28
C THR A 139 9.09 9.16 -13.76
N LYS A 140 8.85 7.92 -14.20
CA LYS A 140 8.52 7.57 -15.58
C LYS A 140 7.18 6.83 -15.65
N PRO A 141 6.05 7.53 -15.48
CA PRO A 141 4.73 6.92 -15.41
C PRO A 141 4.30 6.17 -16.67
N THR A 142 5.00 6.40 -17.80
CA THR A 142 4.78 5.70 -19.07
C THR A 142 5.68 4.49 -19.28
N SER A 143 6.58 4.18 -18.34
CA SER A 143 7.40 2.96 -18.38
C SER A 143 6.57 1.73 -18.00
N GLY A 144 7.08 0.54 -18.38
CA GLY A 144 6.38 -0.72 -18.10
C GLY A 144 5.36 -1.11 -19.16
N ILE A 145 4.64 -2.18 -18.88
CA ILE A 145 3.73 -2.85 -19.82
C ILE A 145 2.29 -2.61 -19.34
N GLN A 146 1.40 -2.29 -20.28
CA GLN A 146 -0.05 -2.36 -20.04
C GLN A 146 -0.48 -3.83 -20.08
N MET A 147 -1.25 -4.22 -19.08
CA MET A 147 -1.85 -5.54 -18.98
C MET A 147 -3.34 -5.37 -18.68
N SER A 148 -4.16 -6.30 -19.17
CA SER A 148 -5.57 -6.35 -18.77
C SER A 148 -5.70 -6.91 -17.34
N ALA A 149 -6.76 -6.56 -16.66
CA ALA A 149 -7.03 -6.99 -15.29
C ALA A 149 -7.10 -8.53 -15.19
N ASP A 150 -7.75 -9.18 -16.14
CA ASP A 150 -7.86 -10.65 -16.21
C ASP A 150 -6.51 -11.34 -16.41
N MET A 151 -5.59 -10.72 -17.17
CA MET A 151 -4.23 -11.26 -17.33
C MET A 151 -3.48 -11.22 -16.01
N VAL A 152 -3.53 -10.10 -15.28
CA VAL A 152 -2.87 -9.97 -13.98
C VAL A 152 -3.50 -10.89 -12.94
N ALA A 153 -4.83 -11.04 -12.94
CA ALA A 153 -5.53 -11.98 -12.07
C ALA A 153 -5.06 -13.43 -12.29
N ARG A 154 -4.96 -13.87 -13.55
CA ARG A 154 -4.41 -15.20 -13.90
C ARG A 154 -2.95 -15.36 -13.43
N MET A 155 -2.11 -14.34 -13.58
CA MET A 155 -0.73 -14.39 -13.08
C MET A 155 -0.68 -14.58 -11.56
N ILE A 156 -1.59 -13.94 -10.81
CA ILE A 156 -1.72 -14.14 -9.37
C ILE A 156 -2.14 -15.59 -9.08
N GLU A 157 -3.17 -16.09 -9.74
CA GLU A 157 -3.68 -17.45 -9.56
C GLU A 157 -2.62 -18.51 -9.88
N ASP A 158 -1.84 -18.32 -10.93
CA ASP A 158 -0.71 -19.19 -11.28
C ASP A 158 0.37 -19.23 -10.18
N LYS A 159 0.68 -18.09 -9.53
CA LYS A 159 1.65 -18.04 -8.42
C LYS A 159 1.13 -18.75 -7.17
N VAL A 160 -0.18 -18.75 -6.93
CA VAL A 160 -0.83 -19.46 -5.83
C VAL A 160 -0.95 -20.96 -6.13
N ALA A 161 -1.36 -21.32 -7.36
CA ALA A 161 -1.55 -22.68 -7.79
C ALA A 161 -0.22 -23.48 -7.99
N SER A 162 0.92 -22.78 -8.03
CA SER A 162 2.25 -23.38 -8.18
C SER A 162 2.49 -24.38 -7.07
N LYS A 163 2.26 -25.68 -7.37
CA LYS A 163 2.48 -26.77 -6.42
C LYS A 163 3.94 -26.79 -6.00
N TYR A 164 4.19 -26.98 -4.71
CA TYR A 164 5.51 -27.15 -4.14
C TYR A 164 6.36 -28.12 -4.95
N PRO A 165 7.53 -27.70 -5.47
CA PRO A 165 8.50 -28.65 -5.96
C PRO A 165 8.90 -29.57 -4.80
N SER A 166 9.16 -30.85 -5.09
CA SER A 166 9.63 -31.82 -4.11
C SER A 166 10.96 -31.44 -3.44
N ASN A 167 11.67 -30.47 -4.00
CA ASN A 167 12.92 -29.92 -3.48
C ASN A 167 12.66 -28.71 -2.57
N GLN A 168 12.98 -28.86 -1.28
CA GLN A 168 12.76 -27.87 -0.23
C GLN A 168 13.42 -26.50 -0.48
N ARG A 169 14.53 -26.46 -1.25
CA ARG A 169 15.23 -25.22 -1.63
C ARG A 169 14.47 -24.41 -2.71
N LEU A 170 13.66 -25.07 -3.54
CA LEU A 170 12.87 -24.45 -4.60
C LEU A 170 11.46 -24.09 -4.14
N ARG A 171 10.96 -24.66 -3.03
CA ARG A 171 9.64 -24.37 -2.46
C ARG A 171 9.41 -22.88 -2.22
N ASN A 172 10.43 -22.19 -1.70
CA ASN A 172 10.32 -20.76 -1.35
C ASN A 172 10.42 -19.84 -2.57
N ALA A 173 10.89 -20.32 -3.73
CA ALA A 173 11.09 -19.51 -4.93
C ALA A 173 9.83 -19.39 -5.82
N HIS A 174 8.84 -20.28 -5.63
CA HIS A 174 7.67 -20.39 -6.51
C HIS A 174 6.32 -20.22 -5.81
N PHE A 175 6.32 -20.16 -4.48
CA PHE A 175 5.09 -20.01 -3.71
C PHE A 175 4.95 -18.59 -3.17
N ALA A 176 3.91 -17.86 -3.60
CA ALA A 176 3.58 -16.55 -3.07
C ALA A 176 2.74 -16.70 -1.79
N ARG A 177 3.12 -16.01 -0.71
CA ARG A 177 2.33 -15.90 0.52
C ARG A 177 1.33 -14.75 0.49
N ASN A 178 1.53 -13.79 -0.38
CA ASN A 178 0.66 -12.63 -0.57
C ASN A 178 0.86 -12.04 -1.96
N VAL A 179 -0.05 -11.15 -2.34
CA VAL A 179 0.13 -10.21 -3.45
C VAL A 179 0.47 -8.85 -2.86
N ASN A 180 1.59 -8.27 -3.26
CA ASN A 180 2.09 -7.00 -2.76
C ASN A 180 1.99 -5.94 -3.86
N TRP A 181 1.03 -5.04 -3.69
CA TRP A 181 0.76 -3.92 -4.59
C TRP A 181 1.67 -2.74 -4.24
N VAL A 182 2.64 -2.44 -5.11
CA VAL A 182 3.69 -1.46 -4.87
C VAL A 182 4.06 -0.72 -6.17
N GLY A 183 5.23 -0.17 -6.24
CA GLY A 183 5.79 0.47 -7.43
C GLY A 183 6.48 1.77 -7.08
N GLY A 184 6.18 2.84 -7.82
CA GLY A 184 6.35 4.19 -7.31
C GLY A 184 5.42 4.37 -6.10
N ASP A 185 4.10 4.21 -6.35
CA ASP A 185 3.08 4.08 -5.31
C ASP A 185 1.79 3.50 -5.93
N PRO A 186 1.10 2.52 -5.31
CA PRO A 186 -0.05 1.84 -5.90
C PRO A 186 -1.30 2.73 -5.96
N THR A 187 -1.38 3.79 -5.17
CA THR A 187 -2.56 4.67 -5.06
C THR A 187 -3.04 5.20 -6.41
N SER A 188 -2.10 5.55 -7.30
CA SER A 188 -2.45 6.02 -8.64
C SER A 188 -3.14 4.97 -9.52
N ASN A 189 -3.03 3.70 -9.16
CA ASN A 189 -3.53 2.54 -9.89
C ASN A 189 -4.65 1.79 -9.13
N LEU A 190 -5.21 2.40 -8.07
CA LEU A 190 -6.25 1.80 -7.23
C LEU A 190 -7.45 1.27 -8.04
N PRO A 191 -8.03 2.00 -9.03
CA PRO A 191 -9.14 1.48 -9.82
C PRO A 191 -8.79 0.17 -10.54
N PHE A 192 -7.61 0.12 -11.17
CA PHE A 192 -7.14 -1.09 -11.85
C PHE A 192 -6.87 -2.26 -10.89
N ILE A 193 -6.36 -1.98 -9.70
CA ILE A 193 -6.15 -3.03 -8.68
C ILE A 193 -7.50 -3.65 -8.28
N LEU A 194 -8.55 -2.84 -8.12
CA LEU A 194 -9.91 -3.36 -7.85
C LEU A 194 -10.45 -4.18 -9.02
N GLU A 195 -10.20 -3.78 -10.28
CA GLU A 195 -10.53 -4.58 -11.46
C GLU A 195 -9.83 -5.95 -11.44
N VAL A 196 -8.52 -5.98 -11.13
CA VAL A 196 -7.78 -7.24 -11.01
C VAL A 196 -8.38 -8.13 -9.93
N LEU A 197 -8.71 -7.58 -8.77
CA LEU A 197 -9.29 -8.35 -7.66
C LEU A 197 -10.72 -8.83 -7.98
N ARG A 198 -11.48 -8.10 -8.80
CA ARG A 198 -12.77 -8.58 -9.32
C ARG A 198 -12.60 -9.85 -10.14
N GLU A 199 -11.59 -9.90 -11.01
CA GLU A 199 -11.32 -11.06 -11.88
C GLU A 199 -10.68 -12.24 -11.09
N CYS A 200 -9.89 -11.95 -10.05
CA CYS A 200 -9.14 -12.94 -9.28
C CYS A 200 -10.03 -13.77 -8.36
N SER A 201 -9.75 -15.08 -8.26
CA SER A 201 -10.44 -16.03 -7.38
C SER A 201 -9.53 -16.67 -6.32
N ALA A 202 -8.23 -16.34 -6.32
CA ALA A 202 -7.26 -16.95 -5.42
C ALA A 202 -7.46 -16.50 -3.96
N ASN A 203 -7.58 -17.43 -3.01
CA ASN A 203 -7.56 -17.09 -1.60
C ASN A 203 -6.12 -16.79 -1.15
N ILE A 204 -5.70 -15.53 -1.29
CA ILE A 204 -4.36 -15.06 -0.98
C ILE A 204 -4.43 -13.65 -0.36
N PRO A 205 -3.71 -13.37 0.74
CA PRO A 205 -3.69 -12.06 1.37
C PRO A 205 -3.23 -10.95 0.42
N GLN A 206 -3.90 -9.80 0.50
CA GLN A 206 -3.57 -8.60 -0.27
C GLN A 206 -2.80 -7.62 0.60
N VAL A 207 -1.61 -7.20 0.15
CA VAL A 207 -0.72 -6.25 0.82
C VAL A 207 -0.72 -4.93 0.07
N TRP A 208 -1.01 -3.83 0.79
CA TRP A 208 -0.93 -2.47 0.25
C TRP A 208 0.35 -1.78 0.70
N ASN A 209 1.34 -1.72 -0.19
CA ASN A 209 2.67 -1.19 0.08
C ASN A 209 2.78 0.25 -0.44
N SER A 210 2.54 1.23 0.44
CA SER A 210 2.30 2.62 0.07
C SER A 210 2.97 3.62 1.00
N ASN A 211 3.21 4.82 0.46
CA ASN A 211 3.64 5.99 1.22
C ASN A 211 2.50 6.65 2.04
N MET A 212 1.30 6.09 2.02
CA MET A 212 0.11 6.50 2.77
C MET A 212 -0.38 7.93 2.50
N TYR A 213 -0.11 8.48 1.32
CA TYR A 213 -0.58 9.82 0.93
C TYR A 213 -1.86 9.78 0.08
N LEU A 214 -2.69 8.77 0.31
CA LEU A 214 -4.00 8.61 -0.33
C LEU A 214 -5.09 9.40 0.43
N THR A 215 -6.21 9.65 -0.25
CA THR A 215 -7.36 10.34 0.36
C THR A 215 -8.14 9.39 1.29
N GLU A 216 -9.03 9.96 2.10
CA GLU A 216 -9.95 9.16 2.92
C GLU A 216 -10.90 8.32 2.06
N GLU A 217 -11.35 8.89 0.93
CA GLU A 217 -12.17 8.20 -0.05
C GLU A 217 -11.45 6.94 -0.58
N SER A 218 -10.18 7.08 -0.95
CA SER A 218 -9.37 5.92 -1.40
C SER A 218 -9.17 4.89 -0.29
N LEU A 219 -8.97 5.31 0.96
CA LEU A 219 -8.90 4.38 2.10
C LEU A 219 -10.21 3.63 2.31
N LYS A 220 -11.37 4.28 2.19
CA LYS A 220 -12.67 3.62 2.26
C LYS A 220 -12.83 2.54 1.19
N LEU A 221 -12.34 2.80 -0.03
CA LEU A 221 -12.37 1.79 -1.10
C LEU A 221 -11.48 0.58 -0.79
N LEU A 222 -10.39 0.76 -0.06
CA LEU A 222 -9.49 -0.33 0.36
C LEU A 222 -10.00 -1.11 1.59
N ASP A 223 -10.94 -0.55 2.36
CA ASP A 223 -11.56 -1.25 3.49
C ASP A 223 -12.35 -2.48 3.02
N GLY A 224 -12.12 -3.61 3.67
CA GLY A 224 -12.67 -4.90 3.23
C GLY A 224 -11.97 -5.50 1.99
N VAL A 225 -10.88 -4.88 1.49
CA VAL A 225 -10.12 -5.36 0.33
C VAL A 225 -8.70 -5.78 0.71
N ILE A 226 -8.03 -4.96 1.52
CA ILE A 226 -6.64 -5.16 1.92
C ILE A 226 -6.55 -5.91 3.25
N ASP A 227 -5.69 -6.92 3.33
CA ASP A 227 -5.45 -7.72 4.53
C ASP A 227 -4.32 -7.16 5.38
N VAL A 228 -3.27 -6.62 4.74
CA VAL A 228 -2.11 -6.02 5.42
C VAL A 228 -1.73 -4.70 4.76
N TYR A 229 -1.66 -3.65 5.57
CA TYR A 229 -1.02 -2.40 5.17
C TYR A 229 0.48 -2.46 5.48
N LEU A 230 1.32 -2.38 4.44
CA LEU A 230 2.77 -2.22 4.53
C LEU A 230 3.10 -0.76 4.23
N THR A 231 3.21 0.04 5.28
CA THR A 231 3.18 1.50 5.16
C THR A 231 4.53 2.14 5.35
N ASP A 232 4.83 3.16 4.57
CA ASP A 232 6.02 3.99 4.80
C ASP A 232 5.68 5.23 5.63
N PHE A 233 6.26 5.37 6.82
CA PHE A 233 6.25 6.61 7.60
C PHE A 233 7.64 7.27 7.51
N LYS A 234 7.79 8.16 6.51
CA LYS A 234 9.13 8.65 6.09
C LYS A 234 9.64 9.83 6.91
N TYR A 235 8.76 10.75 7.31
CA TYR A 235 9.14 12.04 7.91
C TYR A 235 8.42 12.31 9.21
N GLY A 236 9.12 12.92 10.17
CA GLY A 236 8.58 13.34 11.46
C GLY A 236 8.13 14.81 11.48
N ASN A 237 8.15 15.50 10.34
CA ASN A 237 7.68 16.87 10.20
C ASN A 237 7.46 17.25 8.73
N ASP A 238 6.58 18.24 8.50
CA ASP A 238 6.19 18.72 7.17
C ASP A 238 7.34 19.40 6.41
N LYS A 239 8.28 20.05 7.12
CA LYS A 239 9.43 20.72 6.48
C LYS A 239 10.33 19.71 5.76
N CYS A 240 10.65 18.59 6.40
CA CYS A 240 11.42 17.50 5.75
C CYS A 240 10.64 16.86 4.62
N ALA A 241 9.34 16.59 4.80
CA ALA A 241 8.48 15.99 3.81
C ALA A 241 8.34 16.85 2.54
N LEU A 242 8.09 18.14 2.72
CA LEU A 242 8.00 19.09 1.60
C LEU A 242 9.33 19.19 0.86
N ARG A 243 10.45 19.34 1.60
CA ARG A 243 11.77 19.54 1.01
C ARG A 243 12.30 18.30 0.30
N LEU A 244 12.11 17.11 0.87
CA LEU A 244 12.73 15.87 0.38
C LEU A 244 11.80 15.01 -0.51
N SER A 245 10.49 15.26 -0.49
CA SER A 245 9.52 14.49 -1.28
C SER A 245 8.41 15.33 -1.92
N ASN A 246 8.50 16.65 -1.82
CA ASN A 246 7.44 17.56 -2.29
C ASN A 246 6.06 17.13 -1.75
N ALA A 247 5.95 16.78 -0.47
CA ALA A 247 4.72 16.28 0.16
C ALA A 247 4.16 17.33 1.16
N PRO A 248 3.24 18.22 0.73
CA PRO A 248 2.62 19.18 1.63
C PRO A 248 1.68 18.50 2.63
N ASP A 249 1.45 19.12 3.80
CA ASP A 249 0.56 18.63 4.87
C ASP A 249 0.79 17.17 5.27
N TYR A 250 2.03 16.70 5.12
CA TYR A 250 2.41 15.29 5.24
C TYR A 250 1.98 14.68 6.58
N MET A 251 2.33 15.37 7.70
CA MET A 251 2.07 14.82 9.04
C MET A 251 0.59 14.60 9.27
N ARG A 252 -0.23 15.63 8.99
CA ARG A 252 -1.69 15.55 9.15
C ARG A 252 -2.29 14.38 8.34
N ILE A 253 -1.87 14.24 7.08
CA ILE A 253 -2.37 13.23 6.16
C ILE A 253 -1.92 11.83 6.59
N VAL A 254 -0.63 11.63 6.78
CA VAL A 254 -0.05 10.31 7.03
C VAL A 254 -0.45 9.80 8.42
N GLU A 255 -0.48 10.66 9.44
CA GLU A 255 -0.98 10.29 10.76
C GLU A 255 -2.46 9.86 10.74
N ARG A 256 -3.32 10.60 10.04
CA ARG A 256 -4.72 10.22 9.84
C ARG A 256 -4.82 8.85 9.17
N ASN A 257 -4.11 8.69 8.06
CA ASN A 257 -4.21 7.49 7.24
C ASN A 257 -3.69 6.23 7.95
N HIS A 258 -2.62 6.35 8.75
CA HIS A 258 -2.17 5.22 9.58
C HIS A 258 -3.22 4.81 10.63
N ARG A 259 -3.89 5.79 11.28
CA ARG A 259 -4.98 5.47 12.24
C ARG A 259 -6.14 4.77 11.54
N LEU A 260 -6.60 5.29 10.40
CA LEU A 260 -7.70 4.70 9.64
C LEU A 260 -7.36 3.31 9.10
N ALA A 261 -6.20 3.16 8.47
CA ALA A 261 -5.75 1.89 7.92
C ALA A 261 -5.57 0.82 9.00
N ARG A 262 -5.08 1.20 10.20
CA ARG A 262 -4.91 0.26 11.32
C ARG A 262 -6.23 -0.31 11.85
N VAL A 263 -7.32 0.44 11.76
CA VAL A 263 -8.66 -0.05 12.11
C VAL A 263 -9.19 -1.00 11.03
N GLN A 264 -8.85 -0.76 9.78
CA GLN A 264 -9.32 -1.54 8.64
C GLN A 264 -8.60 -2.90 8.51
N ALA A 265 -7.28 -2.96 8.78
CA ALA A 265 -6.48 -4.15 8.53
C ALA A 265 -5.24 -4.23 9.45
N GLU A 266 -4.54 -5.35 9.37
CA GLU A 266 -3.25 -5.54 10.03
C GLU A 266 -2.19 -4.64 9.38
N MET A 267 -1.13 -4.31 10.13
CA MET A 267 -0.20 -3.28 9.67
C MET A 267 1.24 -3.57 10.07
N ILE A 268 2.14 -3.34 9.10
CA ILE A 268 3.58 -3.20 9.32
C ILE A 268 3.97 -1.78 8.90
N VAL A 269 4.55 -1.02 9.82
CA VAL A 269 5.03 0.34 9.55
C VAL A 269 6.52 0.33 9.26
N ARG A 270 6.93 0.84 8.10
CA ARG A 270 8.33 0.98 7.71
C ARG A 270 8.82 2.41 7.91
N HIS A 271 9.95 2.54 8.56
CA HIS A 271 10.65 3.81 8.69
C HIS A 271 12.08 3.69 8.18
N LEU A 272 12.35 4.29 7.01
CA LEU A 272 13.70 4.39 6.45
C LEU A 272 14.47 5.49 7.20
N VAL A 273 15.50 5.12 7.96
CA VAL A 273 16.35 6.07 8.65
C VAL A 273 17.17 6.87 7.63
N LEU A 274 17.04 8.19 7.64
CA LEU A 274 17.80 9.08 6.77
C LEU A 274 18.98 9.69 7.52
N PRO A 275 20.15 9.83 6.86
CA PRO A 275 21.32 10.50 7.44
C PRO A 275 21.00 11.91 7.93
N GLY A 276 21.38 12.25 9.16
CA GLY A 276 21.12 13.56 9.77
C GLY A 276 19.68 13.80 10.24
N HIS A 277 18.77 12.81 10.09
CA HIS A 277 17.34 12.99 10.39
C HIS A 277 16.82 12.16 11.57
N VAL A 278 17.68 11.56 12.38
CA VAL A 278 17.23 10.73 13.52
C VAL A 278 16.40 11.55 14.51
N GLU A 279 16.88 12.71 14.93
CA GLU A 279 16.18 13.51 15.94
C GLU A 279 14.94 14.23 15.38
N CYS A 280 14.99 14.71 14.14
CA CYS A 280 13.87 15.46 13.55
C CYS A 280 12.83 14.59 12.82
N CYS A 281 13.14 13.33 12.48
CA CYS A 281 12.22 12.42 11.80
C CYS A 281 12.05 11.10 12.55
N SER A 282 13.12 10.30 12.77
CA SER A 282 12.97 8.97 13.39
C SER A 282 12.36 9.07 14.79
N ARG A 283 12.86 9.91 15.66
CA ARG A 283 12.31 10.07 17.01
C ARG A 283 10.84 10.49 17.04
N PRO A 284 10.39 11.54 16.32
CA PRO A 284 8.97 11.90 16.29
C PRO A 284 8.07 10.78 15.75
N ILE A 285 8.48 10.10 14.67
CA ILE A 285 7.74 9.00 14.07
C ILE A 285 7.56 7.85 15.07
N LEU A 286 8.65 7.35 15.66
CA LEU A 286 8.62 6.21 16.58
C LEU A 286 7.80 6.53 17.83
N ASN A 287 7.93 7.75 18.39
CA ASN A 287 7.08 8.20 19.49
C ASN A 287 5.60 8.24 19.09
N TRP A 288 5.30 8.73 17.89
CA TRP A 288 3.93 8.79 17.41
C TRP A 288 3.34 7.39 17.22
N ILE A 289 4.09 6.45 16.62
CA ILE A 289 3.67 5.05 16.46
C ILE A 289 3.36 4.44 17.83
N ALA A 290 4.28 4.53 18.78
CA ALA A 290 4.12 3.98 20.13
C ALA A 290 2.87 4.53 20.84
N LYS A 291 2.52 5.79 20.61
CA LYS A 291 1.39 6.46 21.25
C LYS A 291 0.05 6.15 20.55
N ASN A 292 0.03 5.98 19.24
CA ASN A 292 -1.20 6.02 18.44
C ASN A 292 -1.57 4.70 17.76
N LEU A 293 -0.62 3.77 17.61
CA LEU A 293 -0.86 2.51 16.92
C LEU A 293 -0.61 1.33 17.88
N SER A 294 -1.62 0.50 18.07
CA SER A 294 -1.51 -0.74 18.85
C SER A 294 -1.42 -1.95 17.91
N HIS A 295 -0.72 -2.99 18.35
CA HIS A 295 -0.60 -4.26 17.62
C HIS A 295 -0.12 -4.08 16.16
N VAL A 296 0.94 -3.29 15.97
CA VAL A 296 1.63 -3.10 14.69
C VAL A 296 3.06 -3.57 14.81
N LYS A 297 3.59 -4.15 13.74
CA LYS A 297 5.03 -4.36 13.61
C LYS A 297 5.69 -3.12 13.04
N VAL A 298 6.94 -2.88 13.43
CA VAL A 298 7.71 -1.74 12.95
C VAL A 298 9.03 -2.20 12.37
N ASN A 299 9.31 -1.81 11.13
CA ASN A 299 10.60 -2.03 10.49
C ASN A 299 11.40 -0.71 10.47
N VAL A 300 12.42 -0.63 11.31
CA VAL A 300 13.40 0.47 11.30
C VAL A 300 14.49 0.10 10.31
N MET A 301 14.48 0.73 9.13
CA MET A 301 15.24 0.30 7.96
C MET A 301 16.59 1.03 7.85
N ALA A 302 17.69 0.25 7.72
CA ALA A 302 19.05 0.77 7.55
C ALA A 302 19.47 0.95 6.09
N GLN A 303 18.67 0.49 5.13
CA GLN A 303 19.04 0.35 3.71
C GLN A 303 19.07 1.66 2.91
N TYR A 304 19.18 2.80 3.58
CA TYR A 304 19.36 4.08 2.88
C TYR A 304 20.67 4.10 2.10
N ARG A 305 20.58 4.52 0.84
CA ARG A 305 21.71 4.91 0.00
C ARG A 305 21.36 6.17 -0.77
N PRO A 306 22.33 7.08 -1.02
CA PRO A 306 22.09 8.24 -1.87
C PRO A 306 21.78 7.74 -3.30
N ALA A 307 20.58 8.08 -3.78
CA ALA A 307 20.11 7.74 -5.11
C ALA A 307 19.43 8.94 -5.73
N HIS A 308 19.08 8.86 -7.00
CA HIS A 308 18.37 9.88 -7.76
C HIS A 308 19.00 11.28 -7.62
N ARG A 309 18.32 12.22 -6.94
CA ARG A 309 18.75 13.62 -6.73
C ARG A 309 19.35 13.86 -5.35
N ALA A 310 19.61 12.81 -4.56
CA ALA A 310 20.13 12.94 -3.18
C ALA A 310 21.43 13.76 -3.09
N LYS A 311 22.29 13.70 -4.12
CA LYS A 311 23.54 14.49 -4.24
C LYS A 311 23.34 16.01 -4.12
N GLY A 312 22.13 16.51 -4.41
CA GLY A 312 21.78 17.92 -4.21
C GLY A 312 21.47 18.31 -2.77
N PHE A 313 21.49 17.37 -1.83
CA PHE A 313 21.07 17.55 -0.42
C PHE A 313 22.19 17.07 0.51
N LYS A 314 23.05 17.98 0.91
CA LYS A 314 24.32 17.72 1.61
C LYS A 314 24.22 16.76 2.80
N GLU A 315 23.14 16.82 3.57
CA GLU A 315 22.94 15.97 4.75
C GLU A 315 22.62 14.51 4.40
N ILE A 316 22.03 14.27 3.22
CA ILE A 316 21.66 12.93 2.76
C ILE A 316 22.50 12.45 1.54
N ASP A 317 23.52 13.21 1.13
CA ASP A 317 24.47 12.81 0.08
C ASP A 317 25.58 11.90 0.64
N ARG A 318 25.23 10.99 1.51
CA ARG A 318 26.12 9.99 2.10
C ARG A 318 25.33 8.76 2.54
N PRO A 319 25.98 7.60 2.66
CA PRO A 319 25.34 6.45 3.31
C PRO A 319 24.93 6.76 4.75
N LEU A 320 23.96 6.01 5.26
CA LEU A 320 23.58 6.05 6.67
C LEU A 320 24.75 5.58 7.54
N ALA A 321 25.10 6.34 8.59
CA ALA A 321 26.07 5.89 9.57
C ALA A 321 25.43 4.84 10.52
N MET A 322 26.22 3.81 10.90
CA MET A 322 25.73 2.79 11.83
C MET A 322 25.27 3.37 13.17
N SER A 323 25.93 4.43 13.65
CA SER A 323 25.53 5.14 14.88
C SER A 323 24.15 5.80 14.76
N GLU A 324 23.77 6.30 13.58
CA GLU A 324 22.45 6.88 13.34
C GLU A 324 21.38 5.79 13.34
N TYR A 325 21.66 4.65 12.68
CA TYR A 325 20.78 3.49 12.70
C TYR A 325 20.60 2.93 14.13
N SER A 326 21.71 2.66 14.82
CA SER A 326 21.68 2.17 16.21
C SER A 326 20.87 3.10 17.11
N ARG A 327 21.02 4.42 16.94
CA ARG A 327 20.25 5.41 17.70
C ARG A 327 18.76 5.34 17.44
N ALA A 328 18.32 5.13 16.18
CA ALA A 328 16.92 4.95 15.84
C ALA A 328 16.36 3.66 16.45
N VAL A 329 17.11 2.56 16.40
CA VAL A 329 16.72 1.27 17.00
C VAL A 329 16.66 1.36 18.53
N GLU A 330 17.59 2.05 19.20
CA GLU A 330 17.54 2.30 20.64
C GLU A 330 16.27 3.05 21.05
N ILE A 331 15.88 4.07 20.26
CA ILE A 331 14.64 4.81 20.51
C ILE A 331 13.43 3.87 20.39
N ALA A 332 13.37 3.05 19.32
CA ALA A 332 12.28 2.12 19.10
C ALA A 332 12.15 1.06 20.22
N ASN A 333 13.28 0.48 20.63
CA ASN A 333 13.34 -0.46 21.76
C ASN A 333 12.92 0.19 23.08
N GLY A 334 13.40 1.41 23.35
CA GLY A 334 13.03 2.17 24.56
C GLY A 334 11.53 2.52 24.64
N LEU A 335 10.84 2.52 23.50
CA LEU A 335 9.40 2.73 23.40
C LEU A 335 8.60 1.41 23.43
N GLY A 336 9.26 0.25 23.46
CA GLY A 336 8.62 -1.06 23.48
C GLY A 336 7.92 -1.43 22.17
N LEU A 337 8.38 -0.91 21.03
CA LEU A 337 7.80 -1.24 19.71
C LEU A 337 8.16 -2.68 19.30
N ASP A 338 7.20 -3.37 18.67
CA ASP A 338 7.40 -4.72 18.11
C ASP A 338 8.16 -4.62 16.78
N LEU A 339 9.48 -4.84 16.84
CA LEU A 339 10.36 -4.67 15.68
C LEU A 339 10.43 -5.92 14.81
N CYS A 340 10.32 -5.73 13.49
CA CYS A 340 10.64 -6.74 12.48
C CYS A 340 12.16 -6.72 12.20
N TYR A 341 12.80 -7.88 12.29
CA TYR A 341 14.21 -8.06 11.92
C TYR A 341 14.35 -9.13 10.83
#